data_21112a50e16280aa5791a5476ab2a08f
#
_entry.id   21112a50e16280aa5791a5476ab2a08f
#
_cell.length_a   1.000
_cell.length_b   1.000
_cell.length_c   1.000
_cell.angle_alpha   90.00
_cell.angle_beta   90.00
_cell.angle_gamma   90.00
#
_symmetry.space_group_name_H-M   'P 1'
#
loop_
_entity.id
_entity.type
_entity.pdbx_description
1 polymer ?
#
loop_
_entity_poly.entity_id
_entity_poly.type
_entity_poly.pdbx_seq_one_letter_code
_entity_poly.pdbx_strand_id
1 'polypeptide(L)'
;FPHMTIIKNVMFGLHQQTKADIDRAHALLAEMDLSDCRDKYPHELSGGQQQRVALARALAPAPKLILLDEPYSGLDSRLRERVRDQMLHALRLSGTAALMVTHDAEEAMFMSDRIIVLKEGEIEQQGRPIDLYCRPKTAFVAEFFGEVNRIPAIGHKGQVKSLFGTLESGLIGDGEPAVIVIRHEGLHVSIDGQESKAEGVEAFVQEAHLLGRSSLLHLSVPATDQHEELHLHARIPGLNSFAEGARVHLSIDPAQAFVFPNGKNT
;
A
#
# COMPACT_ATOMS: atom_id res chain seq x y z
N PHE A 1 -11.55 -7.85 27.30
CA PHE A 1 -11.77 -8.03 28.73
C PHE A 1 -11.02 -9.28 29.21
N PRO A 2 -9.82 -9.12 29.85
CA PRO A 2 -8.91 -10.24 30.14
C PRO A 2 -9.47 -11.22 31.21
N HIS A 3 -10.41 -10.77 32.01
CA HIS A 3 -11.03 -11.54 33.10
C HIS A 3 -12.26 -12.35 32.65
N MET A 4 -12.65 -12.26 31.38
CA MET A 4 -13.79 -12.98 30.82
C MET A 4 -13.33 -14.02 29.80
N THR A 5 -14.07 -15.15 29.73
CA THR A 5 -13.87 -16.11 28.63
C THR A 5 -14.23 -15.48 27.28
N ILE A 6 -13.79 -16.08 26.19
CA ILE A 6 -13.99 -15.57 24.83
C ILE A 6 -15.47 -15.44 24.49
N ILE A 7 -16.29 -16.44 24.81
CA ILE A 7 -17.72 -16.34 24.58
C ILE A 7 -18.34 -15.17 25.36
N LYS A 8 -17.94 -14.96 26.63
CA LYS A 8 -18.42 -13.84 27.45
C LYS A 8 -17.92 -12.50 26.92
N ASN A 9 -16.72 -12.44 26.34
CA ASN A 9 -16.21 -11.26 25.66
C ASN A 9 -17.10 -10.88 24.48
N VAL A 10 -17.45 -11.84 23.62
CA VAL A 10 -18.33 -11.60 22.46
C VAL A 10 -19.73 -11.18 22.90
N MET A 11 -20.27 -11.82 23.92
CA MET A 11 -21.59 -11.52 24.48
C MET A 11 -21.69 -10.19 25.23
N PHE A 12 -20.55 -9.56 25.56
CA PHE A 12 -20.53 -8.36 26.41
C PHE A 12 -21.35 -7.18 25.84
N GLY A 13 -21.38 -7.03 24.52
CA GLY A 13 -22.17 -6.00 23.83
C GLY A 13 -23.66 -6.31 23.69
N LEU A 14 -24.12 -7.50 24.12
CA LEU A 14 -25.50 -7.95 23.97
C LEU A 14 -26.27 -7.64 25.25
N HIS A 15 -27.36 -6.87 25.14
CA HIS A 15 -28.06 -6.32 26.32
C HIS A 15 -28.87 -7.33 27.09
N GLN A 16 -29.43 -8.38 26.47
CA GLN A 16 -30.44 -9.26 27.12
C GLN A 16 -29.98 -10.69 27.33
N GLN A 17 -28.88 -11.13 26.71
CA GLN A 17 -28.36 -12.50 26.79
C GLN A 17 -29.44 -13.57 26.55
N THR A 18 -30.30 -13.31 25.61
CA THR A 18 -31.36 -14.26 25.19
C THR A 18 -30.70 -15.48 24.50
N LYS A 19 -31.48 -16.55 24.32
CA LYS A 19 -31.03 -17.73 23.58
C LYS A 19 -30.54 -17.31 22.14
N ALA A 20 -31.24 -16.40 21.48
CA ALA A 20 -30.87 -15.88 20.18
C ALA A 20 -29.51 -15.16 20.22
N ASP A 21 -29.22 -14.41 21.30
CA ASP A 21 -27.93 -13.72 21.46
C ASP A 21 -26.79 -14.73 21.67
N ILE A 22 -27.03 -15.79 22.40
CA ILE A 22 -26.05 -16.87 22.62
C ILE A 22 -25.77 -17.59 21.29
N ASP A 23 -26.82 -17.96 20.57
CA ASP A 23 -26.70 -18.61 19.24
C ASP A 23 -25.94 -17.73 18.25
N ARG A 24 -26.21 -16.40 18.25
CA ARG A 24 -25.49 -15.43 17.45
C ARG A 24 -24.00 -15.33 17.83
N ALA A 25 -23.68 -15.29 19.12
CA ALA A 25 -22.29 -15.25 19.57
C ALA A 25 -21.53 -16.51 19.14
N HIS A 26 -22.16 -17.69 19.22
CA HIS A 26 -21.58 -18.93 18.72
C HIS A 26 -21.39 -18.91 17.19
N ALA A 27 -22.35 -18.41 16.44
CA ALA A 27 -22.23 -18.27 14.97
C ALA A 27 -21.05 -17.36 14.61
N LEU A 28 -20.90 -16.20 15.27
CA LEU A 28 -19.79 -15.29 15.04
C LEU A 28 -18.42 -15.92 15.37
N LEU A 29 -18.35 -16.69 16.47
CA LEU A 29 -17.12 -17.42 16.78
C LEU A 29 -16.79 -18.49 15.74
N ALA A 30 -17.79 -19.16 15.20
CA ALA A 30 -17.61 -20.14 14.11
C ALA A 30 -17.15 -19.48 12.83
N GLU A 31 -17.76 -18.35 12.41
CA GLU A 31 -17.36 -17.57 11.24
C GLU A 31 -15.92 -17.05 11.32
N MET A 32 -15.43 -16.83 12.55
CA MET A 32 -14.07 -16.35 12.83
C MET A 32 -13.08 -17.48 13.14
N ASP A 33 -13.47 -18.74 12.96
CA ASP A 33 -12.63 -19.90 13.25
C ASP A 33 -12.11 -19.91 14.71
N LEU A 34 -13.01 -19.60 15.66
CA LEU A 34 -12.74 -19.48 17.10
C LEU A 34 -13.60 -20.42 17.97
N SER A 35 -14.35 -21.35 17.38
CA SER A 35 -15.26 -22.24 18.12
C SER A 35 -14.56 -22.99 19.26
N ASP A 36 -13.35 -23.49 19.02
CA ASP A 36 -12.54 -24.25 19.98
C ASP A 36 -11.92 -23.37 21.08
N CYS A 37 -12.03 -22.06 20.93
CA CYS A 37 -11.46 -21.10 21.87
C CYS A 37 -12.51 -20.45 22.79
N ARG A 38 -13.79 -20.80 22.66
CA ARG A 38 -14.91 -20.12 23.34
C ARG A 38 -14.78 -20.02 24.85
N ASP A 39 -14.23 -21.09 25.48
CA ASP A 39 -14.10 -21.21 26.92
C ASP A 39 -12.74 -20.74 27.46
N LYS A 40 -11.80 -20.39 26.56
CA LYS A 40 -10.47 -19.84 26.87
C LYS A 40 -10.57 -18.39 27.31
N TYR A 41 -9.48 -17.89 27.90
CA TYR A 41 -9.27 -16.47 28.19
C TYR A 41 -8.40 -15.79 27.14
N PRO A 42 -8.47 -14.45 27.00
CA PRO A 42 -7.68 -13.72 26.00
C PRO A 42 -6.18 -13.99 26.02
N HIS A 43 -5.59 -14.18 27.21
CA HIS A 43 -4.15 -14.44 27.35
C HIS A 43 -3.71 -15.83 26.84
N GLU A 44 -4.66 -16.73 26.59
CA GLU A 44 -4.40 -18.05 26.00
C GLU A 44 -4.47 -18.04 24.46
N LEU A 45 -4.75 -16.89 23.87
CA LEU A 45 -4.92 -16.70 22.41
C LEU A 45 -3.72 -16.02 21.79
N SER A 46 -3.45 -16.36 20.52
CA SER A 46 -2.52 -15.57 19.68
C SER A 46 -3.08 -14.16 19.43
N GLY A 47 -2.20 -13.20 19.07
CA GLY A 47 -2.60 -11.82 18.75
C GLY A 47 -3.71 -11.76 17.69
N GLY A 48 -3.58 -12.53 16.61
CA GLY A 48 -4.60 -12.59 15.55
C GLY A 48 -5.94 -13.20 16.02
N GLN A 49 -5.91 -14.17 16.93
CA GLN A 49 -7.14 -14.69 17.56
C GLN A 49 -7.79 -13.63 18.45
N GLN A 50 -7.00 -12.87 19.20
CA GLN A 50 -7.51 -11.77 20.03
C GLN A 50 -8.19 -10.68 19.19
N GLN A 51 -7.63 -10.32 18.05
CA GLN A 51 -8.24 -9.35 17.13
C GLN A 51 -9.56 -9.86 16.54
N ARG A 52 -9.62 -11.13 16.14
CA ARG A 52 -10.87 -11.75 15.70
C ARG A 52 -11.94 -11.80 16.78
N VAL A 53 -11.57 -12.03 18.02
CA VAL A 53 -12.49 -11.92 19.16
C VAL A 53 -12.99 -10.49 19.33
N ALA A 54 -12.12 -9.50 19.19
CA ALA A 54 -12.52 -8.10 19.29
C ALA A 54 -13.52 -7.73 18.19
N LEU A 55 -13.30 -8.22 16.95
CA LEU A 55 -14.23 -8.03 15.85
C LEU A 55 -15.57 -8.75 16.09
N ALA A 56 -15.54 -10.02 16.52
CA ALA A 56 -16.75 -10.75 16.86
C ALA A 56 -17.58 -10.03 17.93
N ARG A 57 -16.91 -9.51 18.96
CA ARG A 57 -17.55 -8.69 20.01
C ARG A 57 -18.18 -7.41 19.43
N ALA A 58 -17.49 -6.74 18.50
CA ALA A 58 -18.00 -5.53 17.88
C ALA A 58 -19.20 -5.81 16.94
N LEU A 59 -19.22 -6.95 16.25
CA LEU A 59 -20.29 -7.37 15.35
C LEU A 59 -21.50 -7.98 16.09
N ALA A 60 -21.34 -8.48 17.31
CA ALA A 60 -22.40 -9.15 18.05
C ALA A 60 -23.68 -8.32 18.17
N PRO A 61 -23.65 -7.00 18.50
CA PRO A 61 -24.86 -6.18 18.59
C PRO A 61 -25.48 -5.80 17.25
N ALA A 62 -25.00 -6.32 16.10
CA ALA A 62 -25.42 -5.95 14.75
C ALA A 62 -25.36 -4.43 14.48
N PRO A 63 -24.20 -3.79 14.66
CA PRO A 63 -24.09 -2.35 14.49
C PRO A 63 -24.26 -1.95 13.02
N LYS A 64 -24.69 -0.70 12.78
CA LYS A 64 -24.71 -0.12 11.43
C LYS A 64 -23.32 0.29 10.95
N LEU A 65 -22.43 0.63 11.88
CA LEU A 65 -21.08 1.11 11.61
C LEU A 65 -20.11 0.53 12.64
N ILE A 66 -18.95 0.07 12.17
CA ILE A 66 -17.81 -0.31 13.00
C ILE A 66 -16.67 0.66 12.76
N LEU A 67 -15.97 1.04 13.82
CA LEU A 67 -14.74 1.82 13.78
C LEU A 67 -13.57 0.88 14.11
N LEU A 68 -12.57 0.86 13.22
CA LEU A 68 -11.36 0.05 13.33
C LEU A 68 -10.16 0.99 13.36
N ASP A 69 -9.43 0.99 14.46
CA ASP A 69 -8.22 1.80 14.62
C ASP A 69 -7.01 0.88 14.62
N GLU A 70 -6.21 0.96 13.56
CA GLU A 70 -5.04 0.12 13.30
C GLU A 70 -5.26 -1.38 13.61
N PRO A 71 -6.25 -2.04 13.01
CA PRO A 71 -6.69 -3.36 13.44
C PRO A 71 -5.66 -4.47 13.24
N TYR A 72 -4.57 -4.22 12.54
CA TYR A 72 -3.52 -5.21 12.26
C TYR A 72 -2.17 -4.85 12.89
N SER A 73 -2.11 -3.80 13.70
CA SER A 73 -0.88 -3.40 14.38
C SER A 73 -0.37 -4.52 15.30
N GLY A 74 0.95 -4.73 15.29
CA GLY A 74 1.60 -5.75 16.12
C GLY A 74 1.48 -7.19 15.63
N LEU A 75 0.91 -7.44 14.43
CA LEU A 75 0.92 -8.76 13.80
C LEU A 75 2.12 -8.91 12.85
N ASP A 76 2.70 -10.13 12.82
CA ASP A 76 3.64 -10.50 11.77
C ASP A 76 2.94 -10.55 10.40
N SER A 77 3.71 -10.42 9.31
CA SER A 77 3.18 -10.29 7.95
C SER A 77 2.27 -11.44 7.52
N ARG A 78 2.63 -12.69 7.85
CA ARG A 78 1.85 -13.88 7.44
C ARG A 78 0.54 -13.99 8.21
N LEU A 79 0.57 -13.63 9.50
CA LEU A 79 -0.63 -13.63 10.33
C LEU A 79 -1.56 -12.49 9.92
N ARG A 80 -0.99 -11.33 9.59
CA ARG A 80 -1.70 -10.14 9.11
C ARG A 80 -2.53 -10.44 7.86
N GLU A 81 -1.96 -11.06 6.82
CA GLU A 81 -2.68 -11.44 5.61
C GLU A 81 -3.91 -12.31 5.93
N ARG A 82 -3.75 -13.35 6.74
CA ARG A 82 -4.86 -14.25 7.10
C ARG A 82 -5.96 -13.55 7.91
N VAL A 83 -5.56 -12.74 8.89
CA VAL A 83 -6.54 -12.01 9.74
C VAL A 83 -7.28 -10.97 8.90
N ARG A 84 -6.60 -10.30 7.98
CA ARG A 84 -7.19 -9.33 7.05
C ARG A 84 -8.26 -9.98 6.17
N ASP A 85 -7.97 -11.13 5.55
CA ASP A 85 -8.93 -11.84 4.71
C ASP A 85 -10.17 -12.29 5.49
N GLN A 86 -9.97 -12.84 6.70
CA GLN A 86 -11.07 -13.27 7.57
C GLN A 86 -11.92 -12.09 8.04
N MET A 87 -11.29 -10.97 8.40
CA MET A 87 -11.98 -9.75 8.83
C MET A 87 -12.81 -9.15 7.69
N LEU A 88 -12.25 -9.05 6.47
CA LEU A 88 -12.97 -8.57 5.30
C LEU A 88 -14.19 -9.45 4.99
N HIS A 89 -14.01 -10.77 5.07
CA HIS A 89 -15.10 -11.73 4.85
C HIS A 89 -16.24 -11.53 5.87
N ALA A 90 -15.90 -11.42 7.15
CA ALA A 90 -16.89 -11.21 8.22
C ALA A 90 -17.63 -9.87 8.08
N LEU A 91 -16.93 -8.79 7.75
CA LEU A 91 -17.55 -7.48 7.49
C LEU A 91 -18.52 -7.53 6.31
N ARG A 92 -18.15 -8.20 5.22
CA ARG A 92 -19.03 -8.37 4.05
C ARG A 92 -20.27 -9.21 4.35
N LEU A 93 -20.11 -10.31 5.07
CA LEU A 93 -21.24 -11.16 5.49
C LEU A 93 -22.21 -10.41 6.41
N SER A 94 -21.70 -9.62 7.33
CA SER A 94 -22.52 -8.85 8.27
C SER A 94 -23.30 -7.70 7.61
N GLY A 95 -22.87 -7.22 6.42
CA GLY A 95 -23.39 -6.03 5.78
C GLY A 95 -23.15 -4.72 6.57
N THR A 96 -22.28 -4.77 7.57
CA THR A 96 -21.96 -3.63 8.45
C THR A 96 -20.99 -2.69 7.73
N ALA A 97 -21.28 -1.39 7.72
CA ALA A 97 -20.32 -0.39 7.26
C ALA A 97 -19.10 -0.35 8.19
N ALA A 98 -17.90 -0.18 7.63
CA ALA A 98 -16.68 -0.06 8.42
C ALA A 98 -15.92 1.21 8.07
N LEU A 99 -15.45 1.93 9.09
CA LEU A 99 -14.46 3.01 8.96
C LEU A 99 -13.16 2.52 9.61
N MET A 100 -12.11 2.40 8.80
CA MET A 100 -10.81 1.93 9.25
C MET A 100 -9.79 3.07 9.19
N VAL A 101 -8.99 3.20 10.22
CA VAL A 101 -7.79 4.03 10.25
C VAL A 101 -6.57 3.11 10.19
N THR A 102 -5.68 3.38 9.26
CA THR A 102 -4.40 2.66 9.11
C THR A 102 -3.36 3.59 8.49
N HIS A 103 -2.10 3.33 8.77
CA HIS A 103 -0.95 3.95 8.10
C HIS A 103 -0.34 3.03 7.02
N ASP A 104 -0.90 1.85 6.83
CA ASP A 104 -0.44 0.86 5.85
C ASP A 104 -1.26 0.98 4.55
N ALA A 105 -0.57 1.33 3.47
CA ALA A 105 -1.18 1.53 2.15
C ALA A 105 -1.80 0.24 1.58
N GLU A 106 -1.15 -0.92 1.80
CA GLU A 106 -1.66 -2.21 1.32
C GLU A 106 -2.94 -2.59 2.06
N GLU A 107 -2.99 -2.36 3.38
CA GLU A 107 -4.22 -2.58 4.15
C GLU A 107 -5.37 -1.71 3.65
N ALA A 108 -5.10 -0.41 3.45
CA ALA A 108 -6.09 0.52 2.93
C ALA A 108 -6.60 0.09 1.55
N MET A 109 -5.71 -0.28 0.63
CA MET A 109 -6.07 -0.71 -0.73
C MET A 109 -6.85 -2.02 -0.74
N PHE A 110 -6.51 -2.96 0.13
CA PHE A 110 -7.14 -4.28 0.16
C PHE A 110 -8.53 -4.24 0.81
N MET A 111 -8.69 -3.46 1.89
CA MET A 111 -9.88 -3.50 2.74
C MET A 111 -10.99 -2.54 2.31
N SER A 112 -10.67 -1.48 1.57
CA SER A 112 -11.58 -0.33 1.43
C SER A 112 -12.18 -0.20 0.05
N ASP A 113 -13.46 0.13 -0.01
CA ASP A 113 -14.12 0.58 -1.26
C ASP A 113 -13.74 2.04 -1.60
N ARG A 114 -13.43 2.84 -0.56
CA ARG A 114 -12.98 4.23 -0.67
C ARG A 114 -11.92 4.51 0.39
N ILE A 115 -10.90 5.27 -0.01
CA ILE A 115 -9.82 5.71 0.85
C ILE A 115 -9.85 7.24 0.94
N ILE A 116 -9.55 7.76 2.13
CA ILE A 116 -9.30 9.18 2.38
C ILE A 116 -7.86 9.28 2.87
N VAL A 117 -7.00 9.94 2.08
CA VAL A 117 -5.61 10.22 2.47
C VAL A 117 -5.57 11.54 3.20
N LEU A 118 -5.01 11.52 4.40
CA LEU A 118 -4.83 12.70 5.24
C LEU A 118 -3.35 13.08 5.30
N LYS A 119 -3.07 14.38 5.20
CA LYS A 119 -1.75 14.98 5.41
C LYS A 119 -1.93 16.19 6.32
N GLU A 120 -1.19 16.25 7.42
CA GLU A 120 -1.22 17.39 8.37
C GLU A 120 -2.63 17.78 8.86
N GLY A 121 -3.55 16.79 8.95
CA GLY A 121 -4.93 16.99 9.40
C GLY A 121 -5.91 17.41 8.30
N GLU A 122 -5.45 17.60 7.07
CA GLU A 122 -6.29 17.95 5.91
C GLU A 122 -6.46 16.76 4.96
N ILE A 123 -7.56 16.78 4.18
CA ILE A 123 -7.81 15.76 3.16
C ILE A 123 -6.98 16.08 1.92
N GLU A 124 -5.94 15.30 1.68
CA GLU A 124 -5.10 15.41 0.50
C GLU A 124 -5.78 14.87 -0.76
N GLN A 125 -6.31 13.67 -0.68
CA GLN A 125 -7.08 13.04 -1.75
C GLN A 125 -8.03 12.00 -1.20
N GLN A 126 -9.17 11.81 -1.86
CA GLN A 126 -10.09 10.70 -1.60
C GLN A 126 -10.58 10.06 -2.88
N GLY A 127 -10.82 8.75 -2.84
CA GLY A 127 -11.29 8.01 -4.02
C GLY A 127 -11.30 6.51 -3.81
N ARG A 128 -11.54 5.76 -4.88
CA ARG A 128 -11.33 4.32 -4.88
C ARG A 128 -9.83 4.02 -4.85
N PRO A 129 -9.39 2.87 -4.32
CA PRO A 129 -7.98 2.48 -4.30
C PRO A 129 -7.28 2.68 -5.66
N ILE A 130 -7.88 2.17 -6.73
CA ILE A 130 -7.32 2.27 -8.08
C ILE A 130 -7.16 3.72 -8.56
N ASP A 131 -8.07 4.64 -8.18
CA ASP A 131 -7.99 6.04 -8.59
C ASP A 131 -6.84 6.76 -7.87
N LEU A 132 -6.60 6.44 -6.59
CA LEU A 132 -5.47 7.00 -5.84
C LEU A 132 -4.12 6.44 -6.33
N TYR A 133 -4.09 5.16 -6.65
CA TYR A 133 -2.90 4.52 -7.17
C TYR A 133 -2.52 5.01 -8.58
N CYS A 134 -3.46 5.00 -9.53
CA CYS A 134 -3.19 5.33 -10.92
C CYS A 134 -3.24 6.82 -11.24
N ARG A 135 -3.88 7.64 -10.38
CA ARG A 135 -4.09 9.08 -10.59
C ARG A 135 -3.84 9.88 -9.31
N PRO A 136 -2.65 9.77 -8.71
CA PRO A 136 -2.32 10.55 -7.53
C PRO A 136 -2.35 12.04 -7.89
N LYS A 137 -2.90 12.87 -7.00
CA LYS A 137 -2.97 14.34 -7.20
C LYS A 137 -1.71 15.05 -6.77
N THR A 138 -0.93 14.43 -5.87
CA THR A 138 0.31 15.00 -5.32
C THR A 138 1.38 13.91 -5.22
N ALA A 139 2.65 14.34 -5.14
CA ALA A 139 3.78 13.46 -4.91
C ALA A 139 3.59 12.64 -3.62
N PHE A 140 3.07 13.27 -2.57
CA PHE A 140 2.78 12.59 -1.31
C PHE A 140 1.84 11.39 -1.49
N VAL A 141 0.75 11.54 -2.24
CA VAL A 141 -0.17 10.43 -2.51
C VAL A 141 0.49 9.33 -3.34
N ALA A 142 1.30 9.71 -4.34
CA ALA A 142 2.05 8.71 -5.14
C ALA A 142 3.00 7.88 -4.27
N GLU A 143 3.73 8.54 -3.37
CA GLU A 143 4.69 7.95 -2.44
C GLU A 143 4.02 7.12 -1.34
N PHE A 144 2.85 7.54 -0.88
CA PHE A 144 2.11 6.80 0.13
C PHE A 144 1.71 5.39 -0.36
N PHE A 145 1.36 5.25 -1.64
CA PHE A 145 0.91 3.99 -2.23
C PHE A 145 2.01 3.17 -2.93
N GLY A 146 3.27 3.58 -2.88
CA GLY A 146 4.36 2.81 -3.47
C GLY A 146 5.70 3.47 -3.32
N GLU A 147 6.75 2.68 -3.41
CA GLU A 147 8.12 3.17 -3.43
C GLU A 147 8.41 3.87 -4.76
N VAL A 148 9.08 5.04 -4.73
CA VAL A 148 9.24 5.89 -5.90
C VAL A 148 10.66 6.44 -6.03
N ASN A 149 11.04 6.72 -7.28
CA ASN A 149 12.16 7.58 -7.64
C ASN A 149 11.67 9.01 -7.82
N ARG A 150 12.41 9.99 -7.32
CA ARG A 150 12.12 11.41 -7.51
C ARG A 150 13.20 12.03 -8.39
N ILE A 151 12.83 12.61 -9.51
CA ILE A 151 13.74 13.25 -10.46
C ILE A 151 13.36 14.72 -10.58
N PRO A 152 14.25 15.65 -10.19
CA PRO A 152 14.01 17.07 -10.40
C PRO A 152 13.87 17.40 -11.89
N ALA A 153 12.98 18.33 -12.20
CA ALA A 153 12.71 18.72 -13.56
C ALA A 153 12.22 20.18 -13.63
N ILE A 154 12.12 20.72 -14.84
CA ILE A 154 11.62 22.08 -15.08
C ILE A 154 10.55 22.04 -16.18
N GLY A 155 9.46 22.75 -15.94
CA GLY A 155 8.37 22.89 -16.90
C GLY A 155 8.76 23.69 -18.15
N HIS A 156 8.30 23.24 -19.30
CA HIS A 156 8.44 23.95 -20.56
C HIS A 156 7.24 23.70 -21.48
N LYS A 157 6.44 24.72 -21.74
CA LYS A 157 5.27 24.67 -22.67
C LYS A 157 4.27 23.54 -22.34
N GLY A 158 3.94 23.36 -21.05
CA GLY A 158 3.02 22.32 -20.61
C GLY A 158 3.60 20.91 -20.60
N GLN A 159 4.91 20.78 -20.73
CA GLN A 159 5.65 19.52 -20.71
C GLN A 159 6.83 19.63 -19.76
N VAL A 160 7.38 18.49 -19.37
CA VAL A 160 8.61 18.38 -18.61
C VAL A 160 9.58 17.49 -19.37
N LYS A 161 10.79 18.01 -19.62
CA LYS A 161 11.87 17.22 -20.20
C LYS A 161 12.58 16.42 -19.11
N SER A 162 12.80 15.16 -19.37
CA SER A 162 13.58 14.26 -18.53
C SER A 162 14.57 13.46 -19.35
N LEU A 163 15.45 12.73 -18.66
CA LEU A 163 16.34 11.75 -19.30
C LEU A 163 15.57 10.63 -20.02
N PHE A 164 14.31 10.36 -19.62
CA PHE A 164 13.43 9.36 -20.25
C PHE A 164 12.54 9.93 -21.36
N GLY A 165 12.83 11.14 -21.83
CA GLY A 165 12.03 11.84 -22.82
C GLY A 165 11.12 12.91 -22.22
N THR A 166 10.10 13.28 -22.97
CA THR A 166 9.18 14.36 -22.62
C THR A 166 7.91 13.79 -22.02
N LEU A 167 7.54 14.28 -20.83
CA LEU A 167 6.30 13.94 -20.13
C LEU A 167 5.34 15.13 -20.17
N GLU A 168 4.05 14.84 -20.39
CA GLU A 168 3.02 15.87 -20.32
C GLU A 168 2.76 16.32 -18.89
N SER A 169 2.64 17.63 -18.65
CA SER A 169 2.46 18.20 -17.33
C SER A 169 1.54 19.42 -17.39
N GLY A 170 0.30 19.22 -17.79
CA GLY A 170 -0.67 20.31 -18.01
C GLY A 170 -0.88 21.31 -16.86
N LEU A 171 -0.23 21.12 -15.72
CA LEU A 171 -0.33 21.96 -14.50
C LEU A 171 0.92 22.80 -14.21
N ILE A 172 2.01 22.63 -15.00
CA ILE A 172 3.30 23.27 -14.71
C ILE A 172 3.62 24.32 -15.76
N GLY A 173 3.86 25.54 -15.29
CA GLY A 173 4.22 26.67 -16.14
C GLY A 173 5.65 26.62 -16.67
N ASP A 174 5.96 27.49 -17.66
CA ASP A 174 7.31 27.65 -18.18
C ASP A 174 8.29 28.11 -17.09
N GLY A 175 9.38 27.39 -16.94
CA GLY A 175 10.42 27.68 -15.94
C GLY A 175 10.06 27.29 -14.51
N GLU A 176 8.88 26.76 -14.27
CA GLU A 176 8.51 26.31 -12.93
C GLU A 176 9.21 25.01 -12.55
N PRO A 177 9.71 24.93 -11.29
CA PRO A 177 10.29 23.69 -10.79
C PRO A 177 9.24 22.59 -10.68
N ALA A 178 9.61 21.40 -11.14
CA ALA A 178 8.80 20.20 -11.13
C ALA A 178 9.56 19.03 -10.53
N VAL A 179 8.82 18.00 -10.13
CA VAL A 179 9.35 16.68 -9.78
C VAL A 179 8.64 15.61 -10.59
N ILE A 180 9.42 14.74 -11.21
CA ILE A 180 8.92 13.51 -11.80
C ILE A 180 9.03 12.41 -10.76
N VAL A 181 7.92 11.75 -10.49
CA VAL A 181 7.81 10.65 -9.55
C VAL A 181 7.55 9.38 -10.33
N ILE A 182 8.47 8.42 -10.27
CA ILE A 182 8.39 7.14 -11.00
C ILE A 182 8.39 6.02 -9.98
N ARG A 183 7.39 5.14 -10.03
CA ARG A 183 7.36 3.95 -9.16
C ARG A 183 8.53 3.03 -9.49
N HIS A 184 9.03 2.29 -8.49
CA HIS A 184 10.13 1.34 -8.71
C HIS A 184 9.77 0.27 -9.74
N GLU A 185 8.52 -0.19 -9.77
CA GLU A 185 7.99 -1.14 -10.76
C GLU A 185 7.73 -0.52 -12.14
N GLY A 186 7.65 0.80 -12.21
CA GLY A 186 7.51 1.55 -13.47
C GLY A 186 8.83 1.84 -14.16
N LEU A 187 9.96 1.46 -13.56
CA LEU A 187 11.28 1.57 -14.19
C LEU A 187 11.68 0.20 -14.77
N HIS A 188 11.67 0.11 -16.10
CA HIS A 188 12.04 -1.09 -16.83
C HIS A 188 13.55 -1.14 -17.07
N VAL A 189 14.14 -2.32 -16.84
CA VAL A 189 15.56 -2.56 -16.97
C VAL A 189 15.80 -3.63 -18.04
N SER A 190 16.64 -3.34 -19.03
CA SER A 190 17.03 -4.27 -20.08
C SER A 190 18.56 -4.37 -20.17
N ILE A 191 19.06 -5.57 -20.53
CA ILE A 191 20.48 -5.83 -20.76
C ILE A 191 20.76 -5.72 -22.26
N ASP A 192 21.95 -5.26 -22.64
CA ASP A 192 22.41 -5.25 -24.03
C ASP A 192 22.23 -6.62 -24.67
N GLY A 193 21.51 -6.66 -25.83
CA GLY A 193 21.33 -7.87 -26.64
C GLY A 193 19.99 -8.62 -26.45
N GLN A 194 19.13 -8.21 -25.52
CA GLN A 194 17.73 -8.64 -25.51
C GLN A 194 16.86 -7.67 -26.33
N GLU A 195 15.90 -8.23 -27.09
CA GLU A 195 15.08 -7.55 -28.10
C GLU A 195 14.30 -6.33 -27.59
N SER A 196 14.97 -5.25 -27.32
CA SER A 196 14.34 -3.94 -27.20
C SER A 196 15.27 -2.90 -27.80
N LYS A 197 15.00 -2.50 -29.04
CA LYS A 197 15.53 -1.26 -29.64
C LYS A 197 14.85 -0.03 -29.04
N ALA A 198 14.56 -0.01 -27.76
CA ALA A 198 14.11 1.19 -27.09
C ALA A 198 15.36 2.02 -26.79
N GLU A 199 15.36 3.26 -27.26
CA GLU A 199 16.29 4.31 -26.84
C GLU A 199 16.16 4.47 -25.32
N GLY A 200 16.88 3.64 -24.57
CA GLY A 200 16.89 3.65 -23.10
C GLY A 200 18.03 4.51 -22.56
N VAL A 201 17.89 4.96 -21.35
CA VAL A 201 18.94 5.66 -20.62
C VAL A 201 19.96 4.65 -20.11
N GLU A 202 21.24 4.86 -20.43
CA GLU A 202 22.33 4.02 -19.91
C GLU A 202 22.46 4.17 -18.39
N ALA A 203 22.57 3.06 -17.70
CA ALA A 203 22.80 3.01 -16.26
C ALA A 203 23.67 1.81 -15.87
N PHE A 204 24.19 1.84 -14.65
CA PHE A 204 25.02 0.79 -14.08
C PHE A 204 24.38 0.23 -12.80
N VAL A 205 24.37 -1.09 -12.70
CA VAL A 205 23.87 -1.77 -11.48
C VAL A 205 24.90 -1.56 -10.37
N GLN A 206 24.50 -0.93 -9.30
CA GLN A 206 25.34 -0.81 -8.09
C GLN A 206 25.14 -2.02 -7.18
N GLU A 207 23.87 -2.36 -6.91
CA GLU A 207 23.50 -3.50 -6.07
C GLU A 207 22.23 -4.17 -6.61
N ALA A 208 22.10 -5.47 -6.38
CA ALA A 208 20.91 -6.24 -6.71
C ALA A 208 20.50 -7.11 -5.53
N HIS A 209 19.31 -6.87 -4.99
CA HIS A 209 18.77 -7.59 -3.85
C HIS A 209 17.58 -8.46 -4.25
N LEU A 210 17.67 -9.76 -3.95
CA LEU A 210 16.56 -10.68 -4.15
C LEU A 210 15.56 -10.57 -2.99
N LEU A 211 14.33 -10.18 -3.28
CA LEU A 211 13.23 -10.05 -2.33
C LEU A 211 12.21 -11.21 -2.42
N GLY A 212 12.59 -12.35 -2.99
CA GLY A 212 11.76 -13.53 -3.17
C GLY A 212 10.94 -13.48 -4.46
N ARG A 213 9.83 -12.74 -4.51
CA ARG A 213 8.99 -12.64 -5.71
C ARG A 213 9.49 -11.59 -6.72
N SER A 214 10.39 -10.73 -6.32
CA SER A 214 10.97 -9.66 -7.13
C SER A 214 12.44 -9.46 -6.76
N SER A 215 13.16 -8.74 -7.61
CA SER A 215 14.49 -8.22 -7.34
C SER A 215 14.45 -6.70 -7.30
N LEU A 216 15.10 -6.10 -6.31
CA LEU A 216 15.31 -4.66 -6.19
C LEU A 216 16.72 -4.33 -6.69
N LEU A 217 16.80 -3.45 -7.67
CA LEU A 217 18.06 -2.97 -8.23
C LEU A 217 18.33 -1.54 -7.76
N HIS A 218 19.53 -1.30 -7.32
CA HIS A 218 20.09 0.04 -7.11
C HIS A 218 20.91 0.38 -8.34
N LEU A 219 20.59 1.47 -8.99
CA LEU A 219 21.10 1.87 -10.31
C LEU A 219 21.72 3.26 -10.22
N SER A 220 22.87 3.45 -10.87
CA SER A 220 23.47 4.76 -11.09
C SER A 220 23.35 5.14 -12.56
N VAL A 221 22.78 6.32 -12.82
CA VAL A 221 22.82 6.96 -14.12
C VAL A 221 23.93 8.01 -14.10
N PRO A 222 24.97 7.89 -14.92
CA PRO A 222 26.10 8.82 -14.94
C PRO A 222 25.68 10.27 -15.16
N ALA A 223 26.39 11.20 -14.56
CA ALA A 223 26.21 12.62 -14.82
C ALA A 223 26.46 12.95 -16.29
N THR A 224 25.69 13.89 -16.79
CA THR A 224 25.84 14.46 -18.14
C THR A 224 25.85 15.98 -18.06
N ASP A 225 26.02 16.67 -19.16
CA ASP A 225 25.87 18.14 -19.22
C ASP A 225 24.46 18.61 -18.82
N GLN A 226 23.47 17.71 -18.80
CA GLN A 226 22.06 18.04 -18.57
C GLN A 226 21.57 17.66 -17.17
N HIS A 227 22.25 16.78 -16.47
CA HIS A 227 21.88 16.33 -15.11
C HIS A 227 23.10 15.83 -14.32
N GLU A 228 23.04 15.95 -13.02
CA GLU A 228 23.97 15.31 -12.10
C GLU A 228 23.77 13.78 -12.10
N GLU A 229 24.67 13.05 -11.45
CA GLU A 229 24.51 11.61 -11.24
C GLU A 229 23.19 11.34 -10.50
N LEU A 230 22.41 10.38 -11.01
CA LEU A 230 21.13 9.99 -10.40
C LEU A 230 21.21 8.56 -9.87
N HIS A 231 20.74 8.40 -8.64
CA HIS A 231 20.53 7.08 -8.03
C HIS A 231 19.07 6.71 -8.14
N LEU A 232 18.79 5.61 -8.85
CA LEU A 232 17.44 5.13 -9.12
C LEU A 232 17.28 3.71 -8.60
N HIS A 233 16.03 3.36 -8.27
CA HIS A 233 15.66 2.02 -7.85
C HIS A 233 14.66 1.43 -8.83
N ALA A 234 14.87 0.16 -9.21
CA ALA A 234 13.91 -0.57 -10.02
C ALA A 234 13.51 -1.86 -9.33
N ARG A 235 12.22 -2.16 -9.31
CA ARG A 235 11.67 -3.42 -8.81
C ARG A 235 11.21 -4.26 -9.98
N ILE A 236 11.94 -5.34 -10.27
CA ILE A 236 11.64 -6.23 -11.39
C ILE A 236 11.10 -7.59 -10.90
N PRO A 237 10.10 -8.17 -11.60
CA PRO A 237 9.53 -9.44 -11.21
C PRO A 237 10.54 -10.60 -11.32
N GLY A 238 10.44 -11.56 -10.40
CA GLY A 238 11.18 -12.81 -10.46
C GLY A 238 12.61 -12.74 -9.96
N LEU A 239 13.33 -13.83 -10.24
CA LEU A 239 14.73 -14.02 -9.93
C LEU A 239 15.58 -13.41 -11.06
N ASN A 240 16.18 -12.28 -10.77
CA ASN A 240 17.10 -11.64 -11.71
C ASN A 240 18.46 -11.45 -11.01
N SER A 241 19.50 -12.00 -11.61
CA SER A 241 20.86 -11.86 -11.14
C SER A 241 21.60 -10.90 -12.06
N PHE A 242 21.84 -9.70 -11.55
CA PHE A 242 22.71 -8.73 -12.21
C PHE A 242 24.04 -8.66 -11.47
N ALA A 243 25.13 -8.64 -12.22
CA ALA A 243 26.43 -8.40 -11.63
C ALA A 243 26.57 -6.92 -11.25
N GLU A 244 27.27 -6.65 -10.16
CA GLU A 244 27.68 -5.29 -9.83
C GLU A 244 28.52 -4.69 -10.97
N GLY A 245 28.26 -3.44 -11.33
CA GLY A 245 28.86 -2.77 -12.47
C GLY A 245 28.28 -3.15 -13.84
N ALA A 246 27.31 -4.05 -13.91
CA ALA A 246 26.65 -4.42 -15.17
C ALA A 246 25.97 -3.20 -15.80
N ARG A 247 26.23 -3.00 -17.10
CA ARG A 247 25.56 -1.98 -17.91
C ARG A 247 24.17 -2.42 -18.30
N VAL A 248 23.21 -1.54 -18.10
CA VAL A 248 21.81 -1.74 -18.41
C VAL A 248 21.19 -0.51 -19.07
N HIS A 249 20.06 -0.69 -19.72
CA HIS A 249 19.28 0.40 -20.31
C HIS A 249 17.95 0.51 -19.58
N LEU A 250 17.61 1.75 -19.22
CA LEU A 250 16.40 2.10 -18.49
C LEU A 250 15.36 2.74 -19.39
N SER A 251 14.13 2.31 -19.25
CA SER A 251 12.95 2.98 -19.81
C SER A 251 11.84 3.06 -18.76
N ILE A 252 10.88 3.95 -18.97
CA ILE A 252 9.78 4.11 -18.01
C ILE A 252 8.45 3.65 -18.61
N ASP A 253 7.58 3.13 -17.74
CA ASP A 253 6.17 3.00 -18.03
C ASP A 253 5.48 4.36 -17.78
N PRO A 254 4.95 5.04 -18.81
CA PRO A 254 4.28 6.33 -18.64
C PRO A 254 3.06 6.27 -17.68
N ALA A 255 2.45 5.10 -17.53
CA ALA A 255 1.33 4.92 -16.60
C ALA A 255 1.77 4.90 -15.12
N GLN A 256 3.07 4.74 -14.87
CA GLN A 256 3.69 4.69 -13.52
C GLN A 256 4.60 5.91 -13.26
N ALA A 257 4.58 6.91 -14.15
CA ALA A 257 5.35 8.13 -14.03
C ALA A 257 4.40 9.34 -13.92
N PHE A 258 4.58 10.13 -12.89
CA PHE A 258 3.72 11.27 -12.56
C PHE A 258 4.56 12.54 -12.48
N VAL A 259 3.99 13.67 -12.86
CA VAL A 259 4.67 14.96 -12.80
C VAL A 259 3.92 15.89 -11.87
N PHE A 260 4.63 16.46 -10.88
CA PHE A 260 4.05 17.36 -9.90
C PHE A 260 4.85 18.67 -9.81
N PRO A 261 4.21 19.79 -9.41
CA PRO A 261 4.93 20.99 -9.04
C PRO A 261 5.91 20.72 -7.90
N ASN A 262 7.13 21.24 -7.99
CA ASN A 262 8.12 21.15 -6.91
C ASN A 262 8.08 22.42 -6.05
N GLY A 263 6.95 22.66 -5.37
CA GLY A 263 6.78 23.78 -4.44
C GLY A 263 7.14 23.39 -3.00
N LYS A 264 7.42 24.38 -2.15
CA LYS A 264 7.81 24.19 -0.74
C LYS A 264 6.76 23.50 0.14
N ASN A 265 5.62 23.05 -0.40
CA ASN A 265 4.48 22.45 0.33
C ASN A 265 3.86 21.26 -0.38
N THR A 266 4.65 20.42 -1.08
CA THR A 266 4.16 19.16 -1.64
C THR A 266 4.86 17.96 -1.03
#